data_413a9f8d8db8889271ea9d93e7351a0b
#
_entry.id   413a9f8d8db8889271ea9d93e7351a0b
#
_cell.length_a   1.000
_cell.length_b   1.000
_cell.length_c   1.000
_cell.angle_alpha   90.00
_cell.angle_beta   90.00
_cell.angle_gamma   90.00
#
_symmetry.space_group_name_H-M   'P 1'
#
loop_
_entity.id
_entity.type
_entity.pdbx_description
1 polymer ?
#
loop_
_entity_poly.entity_id
_entity_poly.type
_entity_poly.pdbx_seq_one_letter_code
_entity_poly.pdbx_strand_id
1 'polypeptide(L)'
;MAEKRESARRNQELYIGLVRLHVLHHAAEEPIFGLGMMQELGRHGYRLGPGTIYPLLHSMEQRGWLRSNQRLVNGHHRRFYVATAAGRRALAHAREQVRELYEEMIEEHEHTR
;
A
#
# COMPACT_ATOMS: atom_id res chain seq x y z
N MET A 1 -14.92 20.05 12.77
CA MET A 1 -14.75 19.66 11.36
C MET A 1 -13.29 19.75 10.92
N ALA A 2 -12.64 20.89 11.11
CA ALA A 2 -11.22 21.04 10.79
C ALA A 2 -10.33 20.08 11.59
N GLU A 3 -10.63 19.90 12.86
CA GLU A 3 -9.88 19.00 13.73
C GLU A 3 -9.93 17.55 13.26
N LYS A 4 -11.10 17.09 12.79
CA LYS A 4 -11.26 15.74 12.25
C LYS A 4 -10.44 15.53 10.98
N ARG A 5 -10.38 16.55 10.11
CA ARG A 5 -9.59 16.47 8.88
C ARG A 5 -8.11 16.42 9.18
N GLU A 6 -7.65 17.22 10.13
CA GLU A 6 -6.24 17.21 10.53
C GLU A 6 -5.85 15.90 11.19
N SER A 7 -6.70 15.36 12.05
CA SER A 7 -6.45 14.06 12.69
C SER A 7 -6.37 12.95 11.64
N ALA A 8 -7.29 12.95 10.67
CA ALA A 8 -7.29 11.96 9.60
C ALA A 8 -6.03 12.07 8.74
N ARG A 9 -5.59 13.31 8.45
CA ARG A 9 -4.39 13.56 7.66
C ARG A 9 -3.13 13.09 8.39
N ARG A 10 -3.03 13.39 9.67
CA ARG A 10 -1.90 12.93 10.49
C ARG A 10 -1.85 11.43 10.59
N ASN A 11 -3.01 10.78 10.79
CA ASN A 11 -3.08 9.32 10.83
C ASN A 11 -2.69 8.71 9.49
N GLN A 12 -3.08 9.35 8.39
CA GLN A 12 -2.72 8.90 7.06
C GLN A 12 -1.19 8.93 6.86
N GLU A 13 -0.54 10.00 7.30
CA GLU A 13 0.91 10.09 7.23
C GLU A 13 1.60 8.99 8.03
N LEU A 14 1.07 8.70 9.21
CA LEU A 14 1.61 7.63 10.05
C LEU A 14 1.50 6.26 9.38
N TYR A 15 0.41 6.02 8.66
CA TYR A 15 0.14 4.71 8.08
C TYR A 15 0.57 4.57 6.63
N ILE A 16 1.14 5.60 6.02
CA ILE A 16 1.46 5.55 4.59
C ILE A 16 2.45 4.43 4.24
N GLY A 17 3.36 4.12 5.13
CA GLY A 17 4.29 3.00 4.95
C GLY A 17 3.57 1.66 4.87
N LEU A 18 2.57 1.47 5.75
CA LEU A 18 1.76 0.26 5.74
C LEU A 18 0.93 0.17 4.45
N VAL A 19 0.42 1.30 3.98
CA VAL A 19 -0.32 1.36 2.72
C VAL A 19 0.57 0.91 1.56
N ARG A 20 1.81 1.39 1.50
CA ARG A 20 2.75 0.97 0.46
C ARG A 20 3.03 -0.52 0.52
N LEU A 21 3.12 -1.09 1.71
CA LEU A 21 3.33 -2.53 1.86
C LEU A 21 2.12 -3.33 1.39
N HIS A 22 0.90 -2.85 1.67
CA HIS A 22 -0.32 -3.46 1.12
C HIS A 22 -0.29 -3.46 -0.40
N VAL A 23 0.04 -2.33 -1.00
CA VAL A 23 0.11 -2.20 -2.44
C VAL A 23 1.12 -3.19 -3.02
N LEU A 24 2.30 -3.22 -2.45
CA LEU A 24 3.38 -4.08 -2.94
C LEU A 24 3.03 -5.55 -2.79
N HIS A 25 2.41 -5.93 -1.67
CA HIS A 25 1.94 -7.28 -1.43
C HIS A 25 0.96 -7.73 -2.51
N HIS A 26 -0.06 -6.93 -2.78
CA HIS A 26 -1.06 -7.27 -3.79
C HIS A 26 -0.48 -7.27 -5.20
N ALA A 27 0.39 -6.32 -5.52
CA ALA A 27 1.03 -6.25 -6.82
C ALA A 27 2.00 -7.42 -7.07
N ALA A 28 2.50 -8.05 -6.01
CA ALA A 28 3.33 -9.23 -6.12
C ALA A 28 2.51 -10.50 -6.42
N GLU A 29 1.23 -10.48 -6.08
CA GLU A 29 0.34 -11.63 -6.33
C GLU A 29 -0.29 -11.57 -7.71
N GLU A 30 -0.76 -10.39 -8.10
CA GLU A 30 -1.42 -10.20 -9.40
C GLU A 30 -1.39 -8.72 -9.79
N PRO A 31 -1.64 -8.40 -11.07
CA PRO A 31 -1.70 -7.00 -11.48
C PRO A 31 -2.80 -6.24 -10.72
N ILE A 32 -2.49 -5.04 -10.30
CA ILE A 32 -3.41 -4.17 -9.57
C ILE A 32 -3.65 -2.88 -10.35
N PHE A 33 -4.75 -2.21 -10.06
CA PHE A 33 -5.04 -0.89 -10.62
C PHE A 33 -5.57 0.02 -9.51
N GLY A 34 -5.48 1.35 -9.74
CA GLY A 34 -5.73 2.33 -8.68
C GLY A 34 -7.09 2.21 -8.00
N LEU A 35 -8.16 2.13 -8.78
CA LEU A 35 -9.51 2.03 -8.20
C LEU A 35 -9.67 0.76 -7.37
N GLY A 36 -9.16 -0.37 -7.89
CA GLY A 36 -9.22 -1.64 -7.16
C GLY A 36 -8.46 -1.58 -5.85
N MET A 37 -7.31 -0.92 -5.85
CA MET A 37 -6.52 -0.76 -4.62
C MET A 37 -7.19 0.17 -3.63
N MET A 38 -7.86 1.23 -4.09
CA MET A 38 -8.62 2.08 -3.19
C MET A 38 -9.70 1.29 -2.46
N GLN A 39 -10.40 0.42 -3.18
CA GLN A 39 -11.43 -0.44 -2.61
C GLN A 39 -10.84 -1.44 -1.62
N GLU A 40 -9.73 -2.08 -2.00
CA GLU A 40 -9.06 -3.05 -1.13
C GLU A 40 -8.54 -2.42 0.15
N LEU A 41 -7.90 -1.27 0.04
CA LEU A 41 -7.41 -0.54 1.20
C LEU A 41 -8.54 -0.07 2.10
N GLY A 42 -9.68 0.30 1.49
CA GLY A 42 -10.88 0.67 2.23
C GLY A 42 -11.39 -0.44 3.14
N ARG A 43 -11.25 -1.69 2.73
CA ARG A 43 -11.63 -2.85 3.55
C ARG A 43 -10.79 -2.94 4.82
N HIS A 44 -9.56 -2.44 4.76
CA HIS A 44 -8.64 -2.44 5.90
C HIS A 44 -8.68 -1.13 6.69
N GLY A 45 -9.64 -0.27 6.39
CA GLY A 45 -9.80 0.99 7.11
C GLY A 45 -9.01 2.17 6.56
N TYR A 46 -8.28 2.00 5.46
CA TYR A 46 -7.53 3.08 4.84
C TYR A 46 -8.39 3.80 3.81
N ARG A 47 -8.79 5.02 4.11
CA ARG A 47 -9.62 5.82 3.22
C ARG A 47 -8.75 6.77 2.40
N LEU A 48 -8.37 6.31 1.22
CA LEU A 48 -7.51 7.06 0.32
C LEU A 48 -8.27 7.40 -0.96
N GLY A 49 -8.19 8.66 -1.36
CA GLY A 49 -8.78 9.09 -2.61
C GLY A 49 -7.79 9.02 -3.76
N PRO A 50 -8.26 9.35 -4.99
CA PRO A 50 -7.39 9.34 -6.18
C PRO A 50 -6.19 10.27 -6.04
N GLY A 51 -6.35 11.41 -5.36
CA GLY A 51 -5.26 12.36 -5.16
C GLY A 51 -4.12 11.82 -4.31
N THR A 52 -4.33 10.72 -3.61
CA THR A 52 -3.30 10.06 -2.82
C THR A 52 -2.81 8.78 -3.49
N ILE A 53 -3.74 7.93 -3.97
CA ILE A 53 -3.36 6.62 -4.47
C ILE A 53 -2.58 6.69 -5.79
N TYR A 54 -2.98 7.54 -6.74
CA TYR A 54 -2.27 7.60 -8.01
C TYR A 54 -0.86 8.16 -7.88
N PRO A 55 -0.61 9.27 -7.14
CA PRO A 55 0.76 9.68 -6.89
C PRO A 55 1.59 8.65 -6.15
N LEU A 56 0.98 7.90 -5.24
CA LEU A 56 1.67 6.85 -4.49
C LEU A 56 2.12 5.72 -5.42
N LEU A 57 1.24 5.24 -6.30
CA LEU A 57 1.58 4.21 -7.27
C LEU A 57 2.68 4.68 -8.22
N HIS A 58 2.57 5.91 -8.70
CA HIS A 58 3.57 6.50 -9.57
C HIS A 58 4.93 6.59 -8.88
N SER A 59 4.94 7.04 -7.63
CA SER A 59 6.15 7.12 -6.83
C SER A 59 6.81 5.75 -6.66
N MET A 60 6.02 4.73 -6.40
CA MET A 60 6.54 3.37 -6.24
C MET A 60 7.11 2.83 -7.55
N GLU A 61 6.51 3.21 -8.68
CA GLU A 61 7.06 2.86 -9.99
C GLU A 61 8.39 3.56 -10.24
N GLN A 62 8.48 4.85 -9.93
CA GLN A 62 9.72 5.61 -10.08
C GLN A 62 10.85 5.05 -9.23
N ARG A 63 10.53 4.49 -8.07
CA ARG A 63 11.52 3.87 -7.20
C ARG A 63 11.91 2.46 -7.64
N GLY A 64 11.29 1.97 -8.70
CA GLY A 64 11.60 0.66 -9.25
C GLY A 64 10.94 -0.52 -8.56
N TRP A 65 10.02 -0.27 -7.64
CA TRP A 65 9.29 -1.35 -6.95
C TRP A 65 8.14 -1.90 -7.77
N LEU A 66 7.54 -1.05 -8.62
CA LEU A 66 6.42 -1.41 -9.48
C LEU A 66 6.76 -1.13 -10.93
N ARG A 67 6.11 -1.85 -11.83
CA ARG A 67 6.15 -1.61 -13.26
C ARG A 67 4.71 -1.58 -13.74
N SER A 68 4.39 -0.66 -14.64
CA SER A 68 3.03 -0.52 -15.12
C SER A 68 2.91 -0.70 -16.63
N ASN A 69 1.71 -1.06 -17.06
CA ASN A 69 1.33 -1.00 -18.46
C ASN A 69 -0.15 -0.64 -18.55
N GLN A 70 -0.55 -0.15 -19.71
CA GLN A 70 -1.96 0.13 -19.97
C GLN A 70 -2.60 -1.06 -20.65
N ARG A 71 -3.84 -1.34 -20.26
CA ARG A 71 -4.67 -2.37 -20.88
C ARG A 71 -6.04 -1.81 -21.21
N LEU A 72 -6.63 -2.31 -22.27
CA LEU A 72 -8.00 -1.96 -22.63
C LEU A 72 -8.93 -2.93 -21.92
N VAL A 73 -9.79 -2.42 -21.06
CA VAL A 73 -10.76 -3.23 -20.31
C VAL A 73 -12.13 -2.60 -20.49
N ASN A 74 -13.05 -3.35 -21.13
CA ASN A 74 -14.41 -2.89 -21.39
C ASN A 74 -14.46 -1.52 -22.07
N GLY A 75 -13.57 -1.31 -23.06
CA GLY A 75 -13.52 -0.07 -23.83
C GLY A 75 -12.78 1.07 -23.14
N HIS A 76 -12.25 0.87 -21.96
CA HIS A 76 -11.53 1.88 -21.21
C HIS A 76 -10.09 1.48 -20.97
N HIS A 77 -9.17 2.44 -21.10
CA HIS A 77 -7.77 2.21 -20.79
C HIS A 77 -7.57 2.26 -19.29
N ARG A 78 -6.93 1.23 -18.74
CA ARG A 78 -6.55 1.17 -17.32
C ARG A 78 -5.07 0.89 -17.21
N ARG A 79 -4.44 1.53 -16.24
CA ARG A 79 -3.04 1.26 -15.94
C ARG A 79 -2.97 0.22 -14.84
N PHE A 80 -2.29 -0.88 -15.14
CA PHE A 80 -2.06 -1.97 -14.20
C PHE A 80 -0.61 -1.96 -13.74
N TYR A 81 -0.40 -2.32 -12.49
CA TYR A 81 0.90 -2.32 -11.85
C TYR A 81 1.22 -3.72 -11.35
N VAL A 82 2.46 -4.15 -11.52
CA VAL A 82 2.97 -5.42 -10.98
C VAL A 82 4.25 -5.13 -10.21
N ALA A 83 4.57 -5.97 -9.24
CA ALA A 83 5.82 -5.86 -8.52
C ALA A 83 6.98 -6.28 -9.42
N THR A 84 8.06 -5.51 -9.40
CA THR A 84 9.31 -5.86 -10.07
C THR A 84 10.10 -6.84 -9.20
N ALA A 85 11.21 -7.38 -9.74
CA ALA A 85 12.12 -8.19 -8.93
C ALA A 85 12.62 -7.40 -7.72
N ALA A 86 12.97 -6.12 -7.93
CA ALA A 86 13.39 -5.25 -6.83
C ALA A 86 12.27 -5.05 -5.80
N GLY A 87 11.03 -4.89 -6.28
CA GLY A 87 9.87 -4.77 -5.40
C GLY A 87 9.64 -6.02 -4.57
N ARG A 88 9.81 -7.19 -5.18
CA ARG A 88 9.67 -8.46 -4.46
C ARG A 88 10.73 -8.64 -3.40
N ARG A 89 11.97 -8.24 -3.68
CA ARG A 89 13.04 -8.27 -2.68
C ARG A 89 12.76 -7.32 -1.52
N ALA A 90 12.30 -6.12 -1.85
CA ALA A 90 11.93 -5.13 -0.83
C ALA A 90 10.80 -5.65 0.06
N LEU A 91 9.80 -6.31 -0.55
CA LEU A 91 8.69 -6.90 0.18
C LEU A 91 9.16 -8.01 1.13
N ALA A 92 10.05 -8.87 0.66
CA ALA A 92 10.60 -9.95 1.48
C ALA A 92 11.34 -9.38 2.71
N HIS A 93 12.14 -8.34 2.51
CA HIS A 93 12.83 -7.67 3.61
C HIS A 93 11.82 -7.02 4.57
N ALA A 94 10.81 -6.36 4.01
CA ALA A 94 9.79 -5.70 4.83
C ALA A 94 8.99 -6.68 5.67
N ARG A 95 8.75 -7.90 5.15
CA ARG A 95 8.04 -8.93 5.92
C ARG A 95 8.77 -9.26 7.21
N GLU A 96 10.09 -9.34 7.18
CA GLU A 96 10.87 -9.58 8.39
C GLU A 96 10.75 -8.42 9.38
N GLN A 97 10.76 -7.19 8.87
CA GLN A 97 10.60 -6.00 9.70
C GLN A 97 9.20 -5.94 10.33
N VAL A 98 8.18 -6.27 9.56
CA VAL A 98 6.80 -6.30 10.06
C VAL A 98 6.64 -7.37 11.14
N ARG A 99 7.24 -8.54 10.92
CA ARG A 99 7.19 -9.63 11.91
C ARG A 99 7.84 -9.20 13.22
N GLU A 100 9.00 -8.61 13.16
CA GLU A 100 9.72 -8.12 14.33
C GLU A 100 8.91 -7.08 15.08
N LEU A 101 8.31 -6.14 14.34
CA LEU A 101 7.47 -5.11 14.94
C LEU A 101 6.23 -5.72 15.61
N TYR A 102 5.61 -6.68 14.95
CA TYR A 102 4.46 -7.39 15.51
C TYR A 102 4.80 -8.07 16.82
N GLU A 103 5.94 -8.77 16.86
CA GLU A 103 6.39 -9.45 18.07
C GLU A 103 6.60 -8.45 19.21
N GLU A 104 7.24 -7.34 18.93
CA GLU A 104 7.50 -6.32 19.93
C GLU A 104 6.23 -5.63 20.42
N MET A 105 5.39 -5.19 19.48
CA MET A 105 4.22 -4.38 19.84
C MET A 105 3.08 -5.21 20.43
N ILE A 106 2.91 -6.41 20.00
CA ILE A 106 1.72 -7.21 20.31
C ILE A 106 2.06 -8.40 21.19
N GLU A 107 2.92 -9.29 20.73
CA GLU A 107 3.22 -10.53 21.47
C GLU A 107 3.95 -10.27 22.77
N GLU A 108 4.99 -9.45 22.76
CA GLU A 108 5.73 -9.14 23.99
C GLU A 108 4.85 -8.41 25.00
N HIS A 109 4.04 -7.47 24.51
CA HIS A 109 3.14 -6.72 25.37
C HIS A 109 2.10 -7.63 26.02
N GLU A 110 1.58 -8.59 25.29
CA GLU A 110 0.63 -9.57 25.82
C GLU A 110 1.28 -10.48 26.87
N HIS A 111 2.54 -10.86 26.66
CA HIS A 111 3.26 -11.75 27.58
C HIS A 111 3.72 -11.05 28.87
N THR A 112 3.85 -9.75 28.87
CA THR A 112 4.29 -8.98 30.05
C THR A 112 3.15 -8.63 30.99
N ARG A 113 1.94 -9.01 30.68
CA ARG A 113 0.80 -8.81 31.57
C ARG A 113 0.58 -10.05 32.47
#